data_9ac63354dd29783489e05db0088d0ec7
#
_entry.id   9ac63354dd29783489e05db0088d0ec7
#
_cell.length_a   1.000
_cell.length_b   1.000
_cell.length_c   1.000
_cell.angle_alpha   90.00
_cell.angle_beta   90.00
_cell.angle_gamma   90.00
#
_symmetry.space_group_name_H-M   'P 1'
#
loop_
_entity.id
_entity.type
_entity.pdbx_description
1 polymer ?
#
loop_
_entity_poly.entity_id
_entity_poly.type
_entity_poly.pdbx_seq_one_letter_code
_entity_poly.pdbx_strand_id
1 'polypeptide(L)'
;MALALGILMSFSPPVIRFGKPVVILSAGFFIFSLASFLPAGVFGIPGWRENLKDLGVATGDLAVIQWKQALEYHLSFLLLFLSGLWILGQRFSASATRNLALTFVLAVAAYALVSKLLETQMDLNQYGRLKFGFFPNRNHTSNLLSVGFLCGLGIVFQSVRNKNFYRLAVSLIAAGIILWAVLSWNISRSGIALCLAGPFLWLVLLGRRYFGKQELKVLGLGVLLGGGVYGLSEFRVKDRVDKTVEKIEKISWEDGDAASAVKFTDLDLRVPIAIDTAGMIADAPLSGVGAGQFRWVFPQYRKETIVVNRAVAVHPESSWLWLAAELGIPAAVCILGLVGFFFVRGAANIKKANHRDRALRIGCLVAAALVPLHGIFDVPAHRPALFLAALLLYALSQNPVDKEFVSRRFSRRSSLALSLLLIAVGVRLLGASWFGWTSPHIVKSGERLSEGVAVYKRVSDLNNPLPPFESLELRKQISSWAESSVQAAPLEGRFYRLSALASLPLDFEREETARNFEIDRALIPFSLNIPLLQASSALFYNPDEVKKGWVAAVERAKAVDQVKDEGPVATKRVLRAIAKSIVKNPGLKGSAEEIGGL
;
A
#
# COMPACT_ATOMS: atom_id res chain seq x y z
N MET A 1 -9.94 -3.78 15.13
CA MET A 1 -9.41 -5.10 14.73
C MET A 1 -8.53 -5.71 15.82
N ALA A 2 -7.46 -5.05 16.30
CA ALA A 2 -6.57 -5.59 17.36
C ALA A 2 -7.36 -6.02 18.61
N LEU A 3 -8.27 -5.17 19.11
CA LEU A 3 -9.12 -5.49 20.26
C LEU A 3 -9.97 -6.75 20.02
N ALA A 4 -10.69 -6.80 18.90
CA ALA A 4 -11.55 -7.95 18.57
C ALA A 4 -10.73 -9.24 18.45
N LEU A 5 -9.57 -9.17 17.78
CA LEU A 5 -8.69 -10.32 17.63
C LEU A 5 -8.12 -10.76 18.99
N GLY A 6 -7.71 -9.82 19.84
CA GLY A 6 -7.25 -10.10 21.20
C GLY A 6 -8.30 -10.83 22.03
N ILE A 7 -9.55 -10.38 21.98
CA ILE A 7 -10.67 -11.04 22.67
C ILE A 7 -10.85 -12.48 22.14
N LEU A 8 -10.89 -12.69 20.82
CA LEU A 8 -11.04 -14.01 20.24
C LEU A 8 -9.91 -14.97 20.65
N MET A 9 -8.69 -14.47 20.69
CA MET A 9 -7.50 -15.26 21.07
C MET A 9 -7.52 -15.71 22.54
N SER A 10 -8.16 -14.96 23.43
CA SER A 10 -8.28 -15.35 24.84
C SER A 10 -9.10 -16.64 25.03
N PHE A 11 -10.05 -16.89 24.13
CA PHE A 11 -10.92 -18.06 24.18
C PHE A 11 -10.44 -19.27 23.37
N SER A 12 -9.54 -19.06 22.40
CA SER A 12 -9.14 -20.09 21.45
C SER A 12 -7.61 -20.21 21.32
N PRO A 13 -6.95 -20.94 22.22
CA PRO A 13 -5.50 -21.15 22.14
C PRO A 13 -5.12 -21.99 20.91
N PRO A 14 -3.94 -21.74 20.28
CA PRO A 14 -3.48 -22.56 19.16
C PRO A 14 -3.17 -23.98 19.62
N VAL A 15 -3.43 -24.94 18.77
CA VAL A 15 -3.26 -26.37 19.07
C VAL A 15 -2.29 -27.08 18.11
N ILE A 16 -1.97 -26.47 16.95
CA ILE A 16 -1.04 -27.05 15.98
C ILE A 16 0.40 -26.63 16.31
N ARG A 17 1.32 -27.58 16.32
CA ARG A 17 2.75 -27.34 16.48
C ARG A 17 3.38 -27.04 15.13
N PHE A 18 4.08 -25.93 15.03
CA PHE A 18 4.83 -25.59 13.83
C PHE A 18 6.13 -26.42 13.75
N GLY A 19 6.42 -26.91 12.54
CA GLY A 19 7.68 -27.61 12.27
C GLY A 19 8.88 -26.67 12.26
N LYS A 20 10.09 -27.25 12.33
CA LYS A 20 11.37 -26.50 12.29
C LYS A 20 11.46 -25.44 11.19
N PRO A 21 11.04 -25.70 9.93
CA PRO A 21 11.13 -24.68 8.88
C PRO A 21 10.35 -23.39 9.20
N VAL A 22 9.15 -23.51 9.76
CA VAL A 22 8.34 -22.33 10.14
C VAL A 22 9.02 -21.54 11.23
N VAL A 23 9.58 -22.24 12.25
CA VAL A 23 10.28 -21.60 13.36
C VAL A 23 11.54 -20.87 12.86
N ILE A 24 12.34 -21.52 12.01
CA ILE A 24 13.59 -20.95 11.47
C ILE A 24 13.28 -19.72 10.60
N LEU A 25 12.34 -19.83 9.66
CA LEU A 25 11.98 -18.73 8.77
C LEU A 25 11.33 -17.57 9.53
N SER A 26 10.52 -17.86 10.55
CA SER A 26 9.93 -16.83 11.42
C SER A 26 10.99 -16.10 12.23
N ALA A 27 11.90 -16.85 12.86
CA ALA A 27 13.01 -16.26 13.61
C ALA A 27 13.93 -15.43 12.70
N GLY A 28 14.26 -15.96 11.51
CA GLY A 28 15.02 -15.24 10.50
C GLY A 28 14.33 -13.94 10.09
N PHE A 29 13.03 -13.99 9.81
CA PHE A 29 12.26 -12.79 9.50
C PHE A 29 12.38 -11.72 10.61
N PHE A 30 12.21 -12.10 11.88
CA PHE A 30 12.33 -11.13 12.97
C PHE A 30 13.74 -10.58 13.12
N ILE A 31 14.76 -11.43 13.05
CA ILE A 31 16.16 -11.00 13.16
C ILE A 31 16.51 -10.04 12.03
N PHE A 32 16.23 -10.40 10.78
CA PHE A 32 16.58 -9.56 9.64
C PHE A 32 15.75 -8.28 9.56
N SER A 33 14.48 -8.30 9.94
CA SER A 33 13.63 -7.11 9.94
C SER A 33 14.07 -6.04 10.97
N LEU A 34 14.90 -6.42 11.94
CA LEU A 34 15.51 -5.50 12.91
C LEU A 34 16.83 -4.89 12.39
N ALA A 35 17.36 -5.34 11.26
CA ALA A 35 18.66 -4.88 10.76
C ALA A 35 18.70 -3.35 10.53
N SER A 36 17.58 -2.73 10.15
CA SER A 36 17.50 -1.27 9.98
C SER A 36 17.72 -0.47 11.27
N PHE A 37 17.63 -1.10 12.45
CA PHE A 37 17.92 -0.46 13.74
C PHE A 37 19.39 -0.59 14.17
N LEU A 38 20.24 -1.20 13.34
CA LEU A 38 21.69 -1.19 13.54
C LEU A 38 22.31 0.12 13.03
N PRO A 39 23.54 0.46 13.47
CA PRO A 39 24.24 1.64 12.98
C PRO A 39 24.38 1.65 11.44
N ALA A 40 24.15 2.80 10.83
CA ALA A 40 24.21 2.96 9.37
C ALA A 40 25.59 2.58 8.78
N GLY A 41 26.68 2.85 9.51
CA GLY A 41 28.03 2.50 9.09
C GLY A 41 28.28 1.01 8.86
N VAL A 42 27.43 0.12 9.42
CA VAL A 42 27.50 -1.34 9.17
C VAL A 42 27.13 -1.69 7.72
N PHE A 43 26.24 -0.91 7.10
CA PHE A 43 25.68 -1.20 5.77
C PHE A 43 26.18 -0.25 4.68
N GLY A 44 26.93 0.80 5.04
CA GLY A 44 27.24 1.92 4.17
C GLY A 44 26.18 3.03 4.26
N ILE A 45 26.62 4.25 4.00
CA ILE A 45 25.74 5.43 4.05
C ILE A 45 25.51 5.91 2.61
N PRO A 46 24.26 5.94 2.11
CA PRO A 46 23.97 6.47 0.78
C PRO A 46 24.33 7.96 0.67
N GLY A 47 24.88 8.40 -0.46
CA GLY A 47 25.35 9.79 -0.66
C GLY A 47 24.27 10.85 -0.44
N TRP A 48 23.01 10.56 -0.79
CA TRP A 48 21.89 11.47 -0.52
C TRP A 48 21.70 11.75 0.99
N ARG A 49 22.03 10.79 1.85
CA ARG A 49 21.91 10.93 3.31
C ARG A 49 23.01 11.83 3.87
N GLU A 50 24.22 11.77 3.31
CA GLU A 50 25.31 12.68 3.66
C GLU A 50 24.93 14.11 3.28
N ASN A 51 24.41 14.33 2.08
CA ASN A 51 23.93 15.65 1.65
C ASN A 51 22.85 16.22 2.59
N LEU A 52 21.92 15.40 3.08
CA LEU A 52 20.91 15.84 4.06
C LEU A 52 21.55 16.20 5.41
N LYS A 53 22.57 15.45 5.83
CA LYS A 53 23.32 15.74 7.05
C LYS A 53 24.06 17.07 6.96
N ASP A 54 24.69 17.35 5.82
CA ASP A 54 25.38 18.62 5.56
C ASP A 54 24.41 19.81 5.59
N LEU A 55 23.19 19.62 5.15
CA LEU A 55 22.11 20.61 5.29
C LEU A 55 21.56 20.69 6.72
N GLY A 56 22.07 19.87 7.65
CA GLY A 56 21.70 19.85 9.07
C GLY A 56 20.38 19.12 9.36
N VAL A 57 19.94 18.22 8.48
CA VAL A 57 18.84 17.31 8.78
C VAL A 57 19.29 16.27 9.80
N ALA A 58 18.51 16.04 10.83
CA ALA A 58 18.80 15.04 11.86
C ALA A 58 18.63 13.61 11.30
N THR A 59 19.63 13.09 10.59
CA THR A 59 19.60 11.74 9.99
C THR A 59 19.91 10.62 10.99
N GLY A 60 20.42 10.96 12.19
CA GLY A 60 20.78 9.99 13.23
C GLY A 60 21.90 9.02 12.82
N ASP A 61 22.21 8.06 13.70
CA ASP A 61 23.28 7.08 13.49
C ASP A 61 22.78 5.70 13.04
N LEU A 62 21.49 5.42 13.16
CA LEU A 62 20.89 4.14 12.75
C LEU A 62 20.71 4.09 11.23
N ALA A 63 20.65 2.89 10.65
CA ALA A 63 20.35 2.72 9.24
C ALA A 63 18.98 3.33 8.89
N VAL A 64 17.98 3.15 9.76
CA VAL A 64 16.69 3.84 9.67
C VAL A 64 16.77 5.25 10.26
N ILE A 65 16.32 6.26 9.52
CA ILE A 65 16.37 7.67 9.97
C ILE A 65 15.25 7.97 10.97
N GLN A 66 14.01 7.68 10.61
CA GLN A 66 12.83 7.92 11.47
C GLN A 66 12.52 6.70 12.34
N TRP A 67 13.48 6.33 13.21
CA TRP A 67 13.42 5.08 13.96
C TRP A 67 12.17 4.92 14.85
N LYS A 68 11.62 6.01 15.40
CA LYS A 68 10.39 5.95 16.22
C LYS A 68 9.19 5.51 15.39
N GLN A 69 9.03 6.08 14.18
CA GLN A 69 7.98 5.67 13.25
C GLN A 69 8.21 4.23 12.77
N ALA A 70 9.45 3.90 12.41
CA ALA A 70 9.79 2.55 11.98
C ALA A 70 9.50 1.51 13.06
N LEU A 71 9.75 1.82 14.34
CA LEU A 71 9.42 0.95 15.46
C LEU A 71 7.90 0.73 15.59
N GLU A 72 7.08 1.77 15.44
CA GLU A 72 5.62 1.64 15.47
C GLU A 72 5.10 0.74 14.34
N TYR A 73 5.62 0.91 13.12
CA TYR A 73 5.29 0.03 12.00
C TYR A 73 5.78 -1.40 12.23
N HIS A 74 7.01 -1.56 12.70
CA HIS A 74 7.59 -2.86 12.98
C HIS A 74 6.79 -3.63 14.04
N LEU A 75 6.39 -2.98 15.13
CA LEU A 75 5.51 -3.57 16.15
C LEU A 75 4.15 -3.95 15.58
N SER A 76 3.61 -3.15 14.67
CA SER A 76 2.35 -3.47 13.99
C SER A 76 2.47 -4.70 13.09
N PHE A 77 3.57 -4.83 12.33
CA PHE A 77 3.88 -6.03 11.55
C PHE A 77 4.08 -7.25 12.43
N LEU A 78 4.80 -7.11 13.54
CA LEU A 78 5.01 -8.18 14.52
C LEU A 78 3.68 -8.70 15.08
N LEU A 79 2.80 -7.82 15.51
CA LEU A 79 1.49 -8.19 16.05
C LEU A 79 0.62 -8.87 14.98
N LEU A 80 0.64 -8.36 13.75
CA LEU A 80 -0.09 -8.96 12.64
C LEU A 80 0.45 -10.35 12.28
N PHE A 81 1.78 -10.51 12.27
CA PHE A 81 2.45 -11.78 12.03
C PHE A 81 2.13 -12.82 13.12
N LEU A 82 2.24 -12.45 14.40
CA LEU A 82 1.90 -13.31 15.52
C LEU A 82 0.42 -13.71 15.51
N SER A 83 -0.46 -12.77 15.14
CA SER A 83 -1.89 -13.05 14.93
C SER A 83 -2.11 -14.04 13.80
N GLY A 84 -1.33 -13.94 12.74
CA GLY A 84 -1.31 -14.88 11.63
C GLY A 84 -0.89 -16.28 12.06
N LEU A 85 0.20 -16.40 12.82
CA LEU A 85 0.65 -17.67 13.38
C LEU A 85 -0.40 -18.28 14.32
N TRP A 86 -1.08 -17.44 15.11
CA TRP A 86 -2.19 -17.90 15.93
C TRP A 86 -3.32 -18.51 15.09
N ILE A 87 -3.76 -17.85 14.01
CA ILE A 87 -4.79 -18.37 13.10
C ILE A 87 -4.34 -19.69 12.49
N LEU A 88 -3.10 -19.76 12.00
CA LEU A 88 -2.52 -20.95 11.40
C LEU A 88 -2.35 -22.10 12.41
N GLY A 89 -2.24 -21.78 13.70
CA GLY A 89 -2.20 -22.73 14.80
C GLY A 89 -3.55 -23.32 15.19
N GLN A 90 -4.67 -22.86 14.61
CA GLN A 90 -6.00 -23.36 14.92
C GLN A 90 -6.31 -24.69 14.21
N ARG A 91 -7.12 -25.51 14.86
CA ARG A 91 -7.71 -26.72 14.26
C ARG A 91 -9.21 -26.55 14.09
N PHE A 92 -9.68 -26.67 12.87
CA PHE A 92 -11.10 -26.60 12.57
C PHE A 92 -11.63 -28.00 12.25
N SER A 93 -12.73 -28.39 12.90
CA SER A 93 -13.48 -29.58 12.51
C SER A 93 -14.07 -29.40 11.11
N ALA A 94 -14.43 -30.49 10.43
CA ALA A 94 -15.06 -30.41 9.10
C ALA A 94 -16.34 -29.55 9.11
N SER A 95 -17.12 -29.60 10.18
CA SER A 95 -18.31 -28.76 10.34
C SER A 95 -17.93 -27.28 10.53
N ALA A 96 -16.98 -26.99 11.41
CA ALA A 96 -16.47 -25.63 11.63
C ALA A 96 -15.88 -25.04 10.35
N THR A 97 -15.09 -25.81 9.60
CA THR A 97 -14.54 -25.40 8.30
C THR A 97 -15.64 -24.97 7.33
N ARG A 98 -16.69 -25.79 7.20
CA ARG A 98 -17.83 -25.50 6.30
C ARG A 98 -18.63 -24.28 6.75
N ASN A 99 -18.85 -24.13 8.04
CA ASN A 99 -19.61 -22.99 8.58
C ASN A 99 -18.82 -21.69 8.46
N LEU A 100 -17.54 -21.68 8.85
CA LEU A 100 -16.69 -20.50 8.76
C LEU A 100 -16.47 -20.06 7.31
N ALA A 101 -16.27 -21.00 6.38
CA ALA A 101 -16.16 -20.70 4.97
C ALA A 101 -17.46 -20.06 4.43
N LEU A 102 -18.64 -20.62 4.78
CA LEU A 102 -19.93 -20.03 4.39
C LEU A 102 -20.12 -18.64 5.00
N THR A 103 -19.83 -18.47 6.29
CA THR A 103 -19.89 -17.16 6.97
C THR A 103 -18.98 -16.15 6.29
N PHE A 104 -17.77 -16.55 5.90
CA PHE A 104 -16.84 -15.68 5.17
C PHE A 104 -17.43 -15.25 3.82
N VAL A 105 -17.98 -16.16 3.03
CA VAL A 105 -18.60 -15.85 1.73
C VAL A 105 -19.79 -14.92 1.90
N LEU A 106 -20.66 -15.18 2.90
CA LEU A 106 -21.80 -14.31 3.21
C LEU A 106 -21.35 -12.92 3.66
N ALA A 107 -20.30 -12.83 4.47
CA ALA A 107 -19.73 -11.55 4.88
C ALA A 107 -19.18 -10.76 3.69
N VAL A 108 -18.53 -11.42 2.72
CA VAL A 108 -18.05 -10.77 1.49
C VAL A 108 -19.21 -10.32 0.59
N ALA A 109 -20.27 -11.12 0.47
CA ALA A 109 -21.48 -10.74 -0.27
C ALA A 109 -22.18 -9.54 0.40
N ALA A 110 -22.31 -9.57 1.73
CA ALA A 110 -22.85 -8.45 2.50
C ALA A 110 -21.99 -7.18 2.35
N TYR A 111 -20.67 -7.33 2.41
CA TYR A 111 -19.73 -6.23 2.13
C TYR A 111 -19.99 -5.59 0.76
N ALA A 112 -20.20 -6.41 -0.29
CA ALA A 112 -20.49 -5.90 -1.63
C ALA A 112 -21.81 -5.12 -1.68
N LEU A 113 -22.88 -5.66 -1.08
CA LEU A 113 -24.20 -5.03 -1.03
C LEU A 113 -24.17 -3.72 -0.22
N VAL A 114 -23.57 -3.73 0.96
CA VAL A 114 -23.44 -2.54 1.81
C VAL A 114 -22.59 -1.48 1.12
N SER A 115 -21.48 -1.86 0.47
CA SER A 115 -20.66 -0.93 -0.30
C SER A 115 -21.46 -0.26 -1.42
N LYS A 116 -22.33 -1.01 -2.10
CA LYS A 116 -23.18 -0.47 -3.17
C LYS A 116 -24.27 0.46 -2.64
N LEU A 117 -24.88 0.09 -1.52
CA LEU A 117 -25.90 0.93 -0.86
C LEU A 117 -25.30 2.26 -0.41
N LEU A 118 -24.15 2.23 0.23
CA LEU A 118 -23.50 3.44 0.77
C LEU A 118 -22.85 4.30 -0.32
N GLU A 119 -22.46 3.73 -1.47
CA GLU A 119 -21.95 4.50 -2.61
C GLU A 119 -22.91 5.61 -3.06
N THR A 120 -24.22 5.38 -2.92
CA THR A 120 -25.27 6.33 -3.34
C THR A 120 -25.63 7.35 -2.25
N GLN A 121 -25.26 7.10 -1.00
CA GLN A 121 -25.72 7.91 0.15
C GLN A 121 -24.59 8.66 0.86
N MET A 122 -23.36 8.20 0.74
CA MET A 122 -22.20 8.80 1.40
C MET A 122 -21.10 9.07 0.39
N ASP A 123 -20.56 10.27 0.42
CA ASP A 123 -19.29 10.54 -0.23
C ASP A 123 -18.17 9.88 0.62
N LEU A 124 -18.05 8.55 0.51
CA LEU A 124 -16.99 7.76 1.15
C LEU A 124 -15.61 8.09 0.60
N ASN A 125 -15.54 9.12 -0.20
CA ASN A 125 -14.45 9.46 -1.07
C ASN A 125 -13.45 10.42 -0.41
N GLN A 126 -12.88 10.05 0.73
CA GLN A 126 -11.77 10.82 1.33
C GLN A 126 -10.59 11.05 0.37
N TYR A 127 -10.52 10.27 -0.72
CA TYR A 127 -9.43 10.31 -1.72
C TYR A 127 -9.90 10.73 -3.13
N GLY A 128 -11.14 11.24 -3.28
CA GLY A 128 -11.64 11.80 -4.55
C GLY A 128 -11.83 10.84 -5.72
N ARG A 129 -11.61 9.52 -5.56
CA ARG A 129 -11.56 8.57 -6.69
C ARG A 129 -12.29 7.23 -6.52
N LEU A 130 -12.81 6.91 -5.34
CA LEU A 130 -13.35 5.57 -5.06
C LEU A 130 -14.86 5.61 -4.91
N LYS A 131 -15.53 5.02 -5.88
CA LYS A 131 -17.00 4.95 -5.89
C LYS A 131 -17.57 3.67 -5.28
N PHE A 132 -16.75 2.64 -5.01
CA PHE A 132 -17.22 1.36 -4.51
C PHE A 132 -16.21 0.69 -3.58
N GLY A 133 -16.66 0.26 -2.40
CA GLY A 133 -15.88 -0.48 -1.40
C GLY A 133 -15.22 0.42 -0.34
N PHE A 134 -14.83 -0.20 0.78
CA PHE A 134 -14.21 0.51 1.92
C PHE A 134 -12.67 0.52 1.87
N PHE A 135 -12.06 -0.14 0.87
CA PHE A 135 -10.61 -0.05 0.70
C PHE A 135 -10.24 1.21 -0.09
N PRO A 136 -9.12 1.87 0.26
CA PRO A 136 -8.63 3.04 -0.46
C PRO A 136 -8.33 2.76 -1.95
N ASN A 137 -8.04 1.50 -2.30
CA ASN A 137 -7.79 1.06 -3.66
C ASN A 137 -8.82 0.02 -4.09
N ARG A 138 -9.50 0.26 -5.23
CA ARG A 138 -10.49 -0.67 -5.81
C ARG A 138 -9.91 -2.05 -6.11
N ASN A 139 -8.60 -2.17 -6.35
CA ASN A 139 -7.95 -3.46 -6.59
C ASN A 139 -7.96 -4.33 -5.33
N HIS A 140 -7.86 -3.72 -4.14
CA HIS A 140 -7.98 -4.44 -2.86
C HIS A 140 -9.42 -4.93 -2.64
N THR A 141 -10.42 -4.12 -2.99
CA THR A 141 -11.83 -4.54 -3.00
C THR A 141 -12.02 -5.73 -3.95
N SER A 142 -11.48 -5.65 -5.17
CA SER A 142 -11.52 -6.75 -6.15
C SER A 142 -10.86 -8.02 -5.63
N ASN A 143 -9.72 -7.89 -4.95
CA ASN A 143 -9.03 -9.05 -4.36
C ASN A 143 -9.92 -9.74 -3.32
N LEU A 144 -10.54 -8.99 -2.39
CA LEU A 144 -11.47 -9.56 -1.41
C LEU A 144 -12.64 -10.27 -2.08
N LEU A 145 -13.24 -9.64 -3.10
CA LEU A 145 -14.36 -10.22 -3.83
C LEU A 145 -13.94 -11.50 -4.57
N SER A 146 -12.79 -11.51 -5.24
CA SER A 146 -12.27 -12.70 -5.95
C SER A 146 -11.98 -13.85 -5.00
N VAL A 147 -11.40 -13.55 -3.84
CA VAL A 147 -11.15 -14.51 -2.75
C VAL A 147 -12.46 -15.09 -2.22
N GLY A 148 -13.48 -14.24 -1.99
CA GLY A 148 -14.81 -14.64 -1.56
C GLY A 148 -15.52 -15.49 -2.62
N PHE A 149 -15.46 -15.10 -3.89
CA PHE A 149 -16.04 -15.83 -5.01
C PHE A 149 -15.47 -17.24 -5.11
N LEU A 150 -14.14 -17.38 -5.08
CA LEU A 150 -13.49 -18.68 -5.20
C LEU A 150 -13.79 -19.61 -3.99
N CYS A 151 -13.82 -19.06 -2.77
CA CYS A 151 -14.28 -19.80 -1.60
C CYS A 151 -15.75 -20.25 -1.78
N GLY A 152 -16.62 -19.38 -2.30
CA GLY A 152 -18.01 -19.67 -2.63
C GLY A 152 -18.16 -20.82 -3.61
N LEU A 153 -17.38 -20.84 -4.69
CA LEU A 153 -17.34 -21.98 -5.63
C LEU A 153 -16.97 -23.28 -4.92
N GLY A 154 -15.97 -23.25 -4.04
CA GLY A 154 -15.59 -24.41 -3.23
C GLY A 154 -16.77 -24.95 -2.40
N ILE A 155 -17.59 -24.08 -1.80
CA ILE A 155 -18.79 -24.46 -1.02
C ILE A 155 -19.88 -24.99 -1.93
N VAL A 156 -20.12 -24.38 -3.09
CA VAL A 156 -21.11 -24.82 -4.08
C VAL A 156 -20.87 -26.30 -4.44
N PHE A 157 -19.64 -26.64 -4.87
CA PHE A 157 -19.31 -28.01 -5.27
C PHE A 157 -19.31 -28.98 -4.09
N GLN A 158 -18.89 -28.54 -2.92
CA GLN A 158 -18.98 -29.32 -1.69
C GLN A 158 -20.46 -29.62 -1.33
N SER A 159 -21.34 -28.63 -1.50
CA SER A 159 -22.79 -28.78 -1.20
C SER A 159 -23.50 -29.69 -2.17
N VAL A 160 -23.16 -29.63 -3.47
CA VAL A 160 -23.65 -30.59 -4.48
C VAL A 160 -23.29 -32.01 -4.06
N ARG A 161 -22.03 -32.24 -3.69
CA ARG A 161 -21.56 -33.59 -3.33
C ARG A 161 -22.15 -34.13 -2.04
N ASN A 162 -22.44 -33.24 -1.10
CA ASN A 162 -23.09 -33.60 0.15
C ASN A 162 -24.62 -33.57 0.08
N LYS A 163 -25.20 -33.29 -1.09
CA LYS A 163 -26.67 -33.17 -1.32
C LYS A 163 -27.34 -32.19 -0.36
N ASN A 164 -26.62 -31.10 0.02
CA ASN A 164 -27.15 -30.08 0.91
C ASN A 164 -27.67 -28.89 0.10
N PHE A 165 -28.98 -28.99 -0.28
CA PHE A 165 -29.63 -28.00 -1.15
C PHE A 165 -29.73 -26.60 -0.53
N TYR A 166 -29.89 -26.48 0.78
CA TYR A 166 -29.92 -25.18 1.46
C TYR A 166 -28.58 -24.46 1.32
N ARG A 167 -27.47 -25.14 1.66
CA ARG A 167 -26.15 -24.55 1.50
C ARG A 167 -25.80 -24.25 0.04
N LEU A 168 -26.23 -25.11 -0.86
CA LEU A 168 -26.07 -24.91 -2.30
C LEU A 168 -26.74 -23.60 -2.74
N ALA A 169 -28.01 -23.41 -2.42
CA ALA A 169 -28.77 -22.22 -2.78
C ALA A 169 -28.14 -20.95 -2.20
N VAL A 170 -27.84 -20.94 -0.90
CA VAL A 170 -27.26 -19.80 -0.21
C VAL A 170 -25.88 -19.44 -0.79
N SER A 171 -25.02 -20.44 -1.05
CA SER A 171 -23.70 -20.19 -1.61
C SER A 171 -23.72 -19.76 -3.07
N LEU A 172 -24.67 -20.24 -3.87
CA LEU A 172 -24.87 -19.79 -5.26
C LEU A 172 -25.32 -18.34 -5.31
N ILE A 173 -26.28 -17.94 -4.48
CA ILE A 173 -26.74 -16.55 -4.39
C ILE A 173 -25.59 -15.64 -3.97
N ALA A 174 -24.87 -16.01 -2.90
CA ALA A 174 -23.76 -15.20 -2.41
C ALA A 174 -22.62 -15.08 -3.44
N ALA A 175 -22.22 -16.20 -4.09
CA ALA A 175 -21.21 -16.19 -5.15
C ALA A 175 -21.67 -15.38 -6.37
N GLY A 176 -22.96 -15.45 -6.72
CA GLY A 176 -23.56 -14.65 -7.79
C GLY A 176 -23.49 -13.14 -7.51
N ILE A 177 -23.84 -12.72 -6.29
CA ILE A 177 -23.73 -11.32 -5.84
C ILE A 177 -22.27 -10.85 -5.93
N ILE A 178 -21.32 -11.66 -5.45
CA ILE A 178 -19.90 -11.31 -5.47
C ILE A 178 -19.40 -11.20 -6.90
N LEU A 179 -19.73 -12.15 -7.78
CA LEU A 179 -19.34 -12.11 -9.19
C LEU A 179 -19.91 -10.89 -9.90
N TRP A 180 -21.19 -10.59 -9.68
CA TRP A 180 -21.84 -9.39 -10.19
C TRP A 180 -21.10 -8.12 -9.72
N ALA A 181 -20.73 -8.05 -8.44
CA ALA A 181 -20.00 -6.91 -7.88
C ALA A 181 -18.63 -6.72 -8.56
N VAL A 182 -17.89 -7.80 -8.85
CA VAL A 182 -16.59 -7.71 -9.56
C VAL A 182 -16.78 -7.20 -10.98
N LEU A 183 -17.77 -7.70 -11.70
CA LEU A 183 -17.95 -7.41 -13.14
C LEU A 183 -18.69 -6.11 -13.41
N SER A 184 -19.56 -5.66 -12.48
CA SER A 184 -20.46 -4.52 -12.73
C SER A 184 -20.22 -3.32 -11.82
N TRP A 185 -19.87 -3.53 -10.54
CA TRP A 185 -19.74 -2.43 -9.57
C TRP A 185 -18.30 -1.98 -9.39
N ASN A 186 -17.37 -2.92 -9.28
CA ASN A 186 -15.96 -2.63 -8.96
C ASN A 186 -15.01 -2.86 -10.13
N ILE A 187 -15.41 -2.67 -11.34
CA ILE A 187 -14.68 -3.01 -12.56
C ILE A 187 -13.17 -2.71 -12.45
N SER A 188 -12.38 -3.71 -12.07
CA SER A 188 -10.92 -3.66 -11.93
C SER A 188 -10.29 -4.74 -12.81
N ARG A 189 -9.28 -4.37 -13.61
CA ARG A 189 -8.55 -5.33 -14.46
C ARG A 189 -7.96 -6.48 -13.65
N SER A 190 -7.33 -6.18 -12.52
CA SER A 190 -6.79 -7.21 -11.62
C SER A 190 -7.88 -8.10 -11.02
N GLY A 191 -9.04 -7.53 -10.66
CA GLY A 191 -10.17 -8.30 -10.14
C GLY A 191 -10.72 -9.29 -11.16
N ILE A 192 -10.92 -8.87 -12.40
CA ILE A 192 -11.37 -9.74 -13.49
C ILE A 192 -10.34 -10.86 -13.72
N ALA A 193 -9.05 -10.52 -13.81
CA ALA A 193 -7.99 -11.51 -13.97
C ALA A 193 -7.95 -12.53 -12.83
N LEU A 194 -8.10 -12.10 -11.57
CA LEU A 194 -8.13 -12.99 -10.41
C LEU A 194 -9.39 -13.88 -10.39
N CYS A 195 -10.55 -13.33 -10.79
CA CYS A 195 -11.78 -14.09 -10.91
C CYS A 195 -11.75 -15.15 -12.02
N LEU A 196 -10.88 -15.00 -13.01
CA LEU A 196 -10.66 -16.01 -14.05
C LEU A 196 -9.55 -17.00 -13.66
N ALA A 197 -8.40 -16.48 -13.23
CA ALA A 197 -7.24 -17.31 -12.86
C ALA A 197 -7.51 -18.21 -11.64
N GLY A 198 -8.22 -17.69 -10.64
CA GLY A 198 -8.55 -18.44 -9.43
C GLY A 198 -9.35 -19.71 -9.71
N PRO A 199 -10.53 -19.65 -10.35
CA PRO A 199 -11.31 -20.83 -10.74
C PRO A 199 -10.54 -21.76 -11.68
N PHE A 200 -9.76 -21.24 -12.62
CA PHE A 200 -8.92 -22.06 -13.48
C PHE A 200 -7.92 -22.89 -12.67
N LEU A 201 -7.18 -22.26 -11.78
CA LEU A 201 -6.21 -22.94 -10.91
C LEU A 201 -6.91 -23.95 -9.98
N TRP A 202 -8.08 -23.60 -9.46
CA TRP A 202 -8.91 -24.47 -8.64
C TRP A 202 -9.37 -25.71 -9.42
N LEU A 203 -9.80 -25.57 -10.67
CA LEU A 203 -10.19 -26.68 -11.55
C LEU A 203 -9.01 -27.61 -11.84
N VAL A 204 -7.83 -27.05 -12.13
CA VAL A 204 -6.60 -27.81 -12.37
C VAL A 204 -6.24 -28.66 -11.14
N LEU A 205 -6.28 -28.06 -9.95
CA LEU A 205 -5.96 -28.77 -8.69
C LEU A 205 -6.99 -29.82 -8.29
N LEU A 206 -8.27 -29.61 -8.62
CA LEU A 206 -9.31 -30.64 -8.43
C LEU A 206 -9.05 -31.87 -9.27
N GLY A 207 -8.65 -31.67 -10.51
CA GLY A 207 -8.37 -32.71 -11.49
C GLY A 207 -9.65 -33.35 -12.06
N ARG A 208 -9.51 -33.91 -13.26
CA ARG A 208 -10.64 -34.47 -14.04
C ARG A 208 -11.44 -35.57 -13.28
N ARG A 209 -10.76 -36.35 -12.45
CA ARG A 209 -11.40 -37.47 -11.70
C ARG A 209 -12.38 -37.02 -10.61
N TYR A 210 -12.38 -35.72 -10.27
CA TYR A 210 -13.31 -35.17 -9.28
C TYR A 210 -14.73 -35.00 -9.86
N PHE A 211 -14.84 -34.75 -11.17
CA PHE A 211 -16.10 -34.33 -11.79
C PHE A 211 -16.96 -35.54 -12.18
N GLY A 212 -18.12 -35.68 -11.49
CA GLY A 212 -19.22 -36.55 -11.90
C GLY A 212 -20.26 -35.78 -12.72
N LYS A 213 -21.35 -36.47 -13.11
CA LYS A 213 -22.42 -35.86 -13.91
C LYS A 213 -23.06 -34.62 -13.27
N GLN A 214 -23.20 -34.61 -11.94
CA GLN A 214 -23.81 -33.47 -11.21
C GLN A 214 -22.89 -32.27 -11.15
N GLU A 215 -21.60 -32.50 -10.87
CA GLU A 215 -20.60 -31.44 -10.84
C GLU A 215 -20.43 -30.78 -12.21
N LEU A 216 -20.45 -31.57 -13.29
CA LEU A 216 -20.41 -31.05 -14.67
C LEU A 216 -21.62 -30.19 -15.01
N LYS A 217 -22.86 -30.60 -14.57
CA LYS A 217 -24.07 -29.78 -14.75
C LYS A 217 -23.95 -28.43 -14.03
N VAL A 218 -23.46 -28.43 -12.78
CA VAL A 218 -23.25 -27.18 -12.01
C VAL A 218 -22.16 -26.33 -12.63
N LEU A 219 -21.09 -26.94 -13.14
CA LEU A 219 -20.05 -26.20 -13.87
C LEU A 219 -20.63 -25.57 -15.15
N GLY A 220 -21.39 -26.33 -15.94
CA GLY A 220 -22.07 -25.83 -17.14
C GLY A 220 -23.03 -24.68 -16.82
N LEU A 221 -23.84 -24.82 -15.78
CA LEU A 221 -24.70 -23.73 -15.30
C LEU A 221 -23.90 -22.52 -14.84
N GLY A 222 -22.79 -22.72 -14.14
CA GLY A 222 -21.89 -21.64 -13.70
C GLY A 222 -21.29 -20.89 -14.89
N VAL A 223 -20.88 -21.60 -15.95
CA VAL A 223 -20.39 -20.99 -17.20
C VAL A 223 -21.50 -20.20 -17.90
N LEU A 224 -22.71 -20.75 -17.99
CA LEU A 224 -23.87 -20.06 -18.59
C LEU A 224 -24.24 -18.80 -17.79
N LEU A 225 -24.31 -18.88 -16.46
CA LEU A 225 -24.60 -17.73 -15.61
C LEU A 225 -23.48 -16.70 -15.66
N GLY A 226 -22.22 -17.12 -15.63
CA GLY A 226 -21.06 -16.24 -15.77
C GLY A 226 -21.02 -15.54 -17.13
N GLY A 227 -21.32 -16.27 -18.20
CA GLY A 227 -21.48 -15.73 -19.56
C GLY A 227 -22.65 -14.75 -19.65
N GLY A 228 -23.78 -15.05 -19.01
CA GLY A 228 -24.92 -14.13 -18.93
C GLY A 228 -24.59 -12.84 -18.18
N VAL A 229 -23.92 -12.94 -17.03
CA VAL A 229 -23.44 -11.78 -16.26
C VAL A 229 -22.43 -10.97 -17.07
N TYR A 230 -21.51 -11.64 -17.77
CA TYR A 230 -20.56 -10.99 -18.66
C TYR A 230 -21.29 -10.25 -19.80
N GLY A 231 -22.25 -10.90 -20.48
CA GLY A 231 -23.02 -10.27 -21.55
C GLY A 231 -23.79 -9.04 -21.09
N LEU A 232 -24.40 -9.07 -19.89
CA LEU A 232 -25.07 -7.91 -19.29
C LEU A 232 -24.09 -6.77 -18.90
N SER A 233 -22.84 -7.09 -18.65
CA SER A 233 -21.77 -6.15 -18.30
C SER A 233 -20.83 -5.83 -19.47
N GLU A 234 -21.06 -6.45 -20.64
CA GLU A 234 -20.15 -6.47 -21.79
C GLU A 234 -19.64 -5.08 -22.18
N PHE A 235 -20.52 -4.10 -22.29
CA PHE A 235 -20.14 -2.75 -22.67
C PHE A 235 -19.06 -2.14 -21.75
N ARG A 236 -19.17 -2.35 -20.44
CA ARG A 236 -18.22 -1.80 -19.45
C ARG A 236 -16.93 -2.61 -19.35
N VAL A 237 -17.03 -3.93 -19.45
CA VAL A 237 -15.87 -4.83 -19.40
C VAL A 237 -15.08 -4.72 -20.69
N LYS A 238 -15.76 -4.69 -21.85
CA LYS A 238 -15.16 -4.55 -23.18
C LYS A 238 -14.37 -3.27 -23.30
N ASP A 239 -14.93 -2.11 -22.95
CA ASP A 239 -14.21 -0.82 -22.96
C ASP A 239 -12.90 -0.89 -22.12
N ARG A 240 -12.90 -1.63 -21.01
CA ARG A 240 -11.69 -1.82 -20.18
C ARG A 240 -10.69 -2.79 -20.78
N VAL A 241 -11.17 -3.87 -21.38
CA VAL A 241 -10.32 -4.87 -22.05
C VAL A 241 -9.73 -4.27 -23.31
N ASP A 242 -10.55 -3.63 -24.15
CA ASP A 242 -10.11 -3.00 -25.40
C ASP A 242 -9.04 -1.92 -25.14
N LYS A 243 -9.24 -1.05 -24.16
CA LYS A 243 -8.22 -0.09 -23.73
C LYS A 243 -6.92 -0.75 -23.20
N THR A 244 -7.00 -1.99 -22.75
CA THR A 244 -5.82 -2.73 -22.30
C THR A 244 -5.13 -3.41 -23.48
N VAL A 245 -5.90 -4.01 -24.39
CA VAL A 245 -5.41 -4.62 -25.64
C VAL A 245 -4.77 -3.55 -26.52
N GLU A 246 -5.46 -2.42 -26.74
CA GLU A 246 -4.91 -1.27 -27.48
C GLU A 246 -3.58 -0.76 -26.88
N LYS A 247 -3.46 -0.78 -25.55
CA LYS A 247 -2.20 -0.43 -24.89
C LYS A 247 -1.12 -1.49 -25.10
N ILE A 248 -1.49 -2.77 -25.10
CA ILE A 248 -0.54 -3.88 -25.34
C ILE A 248 -0.13 -3.91 -26.80
N GLU A 249 -1.04 -3.67 -27.73
CA GLU A 249 -0.75 -3.60 -29.18
C GLU A 249 0.16 -2.42 -29.53
N LYS A 250 0.07 -1.32 -28.80
CA LYS A 250 1.01 -0.18 -28.92
C LYS A 250 2.40 -0.49 -28.36
N ILE A 251 2.59 -1.60 -27.64
CA ILE A 251 3.89 -2.17 -27.32
C ILE A 251 4.34 -2.96 -28.57
N SER A 252 4.80 -2.27 -29.60
CA SER A 252 5.45 -2.95 -30.70
C SER A 252 6.73 -3.59 -30.16
N TRP A 253 6.83 -4.89 -30.33
CA TRP A 253 8.05 -5.67 -30.05
C TRP A 253 9.12 -5.41 -31.12
N GLU A 254 9.02 -4.30 -31.83
CA GLU A 254 10.00 -3.88 -32.80
C GLU A 254 11.18 -3.26 -32.06
N ASP A 255 12.27 -3.95 -32.19
CA ASP A 255 13.65 -3.57 -31.86
C ASP A 255 14.03 -3.48 -30.37
N GLY A 256 15.03 -4.32 -30.03
CA GLY A 256 15.60 -4.52 -28.69
C GLY A 256 16.41 -3.34 -28.14
N ASP A 257 16.01 -2.10 -28.40
CA ASP A 257 16.67 -0.91 -27.90
C ASP A 257 16.02 -0.34 -26.62
N ALA A 258 16.83 0.30 -25.81
CA ALA A 258 16.43 0.95 -24.56
C ALA A 258 15.24 1.95 -24.72
N ALA A 259 14.98 2.44 -25.94
CA ALA A 259 13.80 3.25 -26.29
C ALA A 259 12.47 2.49 -26.10
N SER A 260 12.48 1.15 -26.22
CA SER A 260 11.29 0.32 -25.98
C SER A 260 10.89 0.27 -24.51
N ALA A 261 11.86 0.37 -23.58
CA ALA A 261 11.61 0.41 -22.15
C ALA A 261 10.84 1.70 -21.76
N VAL A 262 11.13 2.81 -22.41
CA VAL A 262 10.45 4.11 -22.18
C VAL A 262 8.98 4.05 -22.59
N LYS A 263 8.64 3.38 -23.69
CA LYS A 263 7.23 3.19 -24.12
C LYS A 263 6.44 2.27 -23.16
N PHE A 264 7.13 1.28 -22.54
CA PHE A 264 6.49 0.43 -21.53
C PHE A 264 6.18 1.20 -20.24
N THR A 265 7.02 2.14 -19.85
CA THR A 265 6.83 2.99 -18.67
C THR A 265 5.64 3.94 -18.80
N ASP A 266 5.29 4.39 -20.01
CA ASP A 266 4.12 5.24 -20.26
C ASP A 266 2.78 4.48 -20.10
N LEU A 267 2.81 3.16 -20.16
CA LEU A 267 1.62 2.31 -20.11
C LEU A 267 1.16 1.94 -18.71
N ASP A 268 2.08 1.71 -17.79
CA ASP A 268 1.77 1.38 -16.39
C ASP A 268 2.80 2.00 -15.44
N LEU A 269 2.34 2.91 -14.59
CA LEU A 269 3.15 3.55 -13.53
C LEU A 269 3.88 2.57 -12.60
N ARG A 270 3.47 1.31 -12.57
CA ARG A 270 4.08 0.29 -11.71
C ARG A 270 5.48 -0.09 -12.14
N VAL A 271 5.75 -0.07 -13.45
CA VAL A 271 7.07 -0.45 -13.98
C VAL A 271 8.14 0.57 -13.55
N PRO A 272 8.00 1.87 -13.84
CA PRO A 272 8.98 2.87 -13.37
C PRO A 272 9.12 2.91 -11.84
N ILE A 273 8.02 2.76 -11.10
CA ILE A 273 8.10 2.67 -9.63
C ILE A 273 8.89 1.43 -9.20
N ALA A 274 8.73 0.30 -9.87
CA ALA A 274 9.47 -0.92 -9.55
C ALA A 274 10.97 -0.79 -9.84
N ILE A 275 11.34 -0.14 -10.96
CA ILE A 275 12.75 0.14 -11.34
C ILE A 275 13.39 1.06 -10.30
N ASP A 276 12.75 2.19 -9.97
CA ASP A 276 13.25 3.11 -8.96
C ASP A 276 13.36 2.43 -7.58
N THR A 277 12.38 1.57 -7.23
CA THR A 277 12.41 0.78 -6.00
C THR A 277 13.56 -0.23 -6.00
N ALA A 278 13.90 -0.82 -7.14
CA ALA A 278 15.06 -1.72 -7.24
C ALA A 278 16.37 -0.99 -6.94
N GLY A 279 16.52 0.27 -7.39
CA GLY A 279 17.65 1.12 -7.00
C GLY A 279 17.70 1.34 -5.48
N MET A 280 16.57 1.62 -4.85
CA MET A 280 16.47 1.77 -3.39
C MET A 280 16.83 0.47 -2.63
N ILE A 281 16.43 -0.70 -3.15
CA ILE A 281 16.79 -2.00 -2.59
C ILE A 281 18.29 -2.26 -2.76
N ALA A 282 18.88 -1.87 -3.90
CA ALA A 282 20.30 -2.06 -4.15
C ALA A 282 21.20 -1.27 -3.19
N ASP A 283 20.77 -0.09 -2.75
CA ASP A 283 21.52 0.72 -1.77
C ASP A 283 21.37 0.20 -0.33
N ALA A 284 20.29 -0.50 -0.01
CA ALA A 284 20.06 -1.04 1.34
C ALA A 284 19.58 -2.51 1.31
N PRO A 285 20.33 -3.44 0.67
CA PRO A 285 19.84 -4.79 0.39
C PRO A 285 19.64 -5.64 1.65
N LEU A 286 20.43 -5.41 2.70
CA LEU A 286 20.38 -6.22 3.92
C LEU A 286 19.46 -5.66 4.99
N SER A 287 19.46 -4.35 5.19
CA SER A 287 18.70 -3.68 6.23
C SER A 287 17.33 -3.18 5.77
N GLY A 288 17.18 -2.92 4.46
CA GLY A 288 16.12 -2.04 3.98
C GLY A 288 16.26 -0.63 4.56
N VAL A 289 15.33 0.23 4.24
CA VAL A 289 15.30 1.63 4.75
C VAL A 289 14.54 1.77 6.07
N GLY A 290 13.99 0.69 6.59
CA GLY A 290 13.16 0.64 7.79
C GLY A 290 11.66 0.54 7.48
N ALA A 291 10.92 -0.11 8.36
CA ALA A 291 9.47 -0.30 8.22
C ALA A 291 8.74 1.05 8.14
N GLY A 292 7.84 1.19 7.16
CA GLY A 292 7.06 2.41 6.95
C GLY A 292 7.84 3.60 6.39
N GLN A 293 9.12 3.41 5.99
CA GLN A 293 9.99 4.51 5.51
C GLN A 293 9.98 4.66 3.99
N PHE A 294 9.40 3.75 3.23
CA PHE A 294 9.39 3.80 1.77
C PHE A 294 9.03 5.18 1.22
N ARG A 295 7.89 5.73 1.63
CA ARG A 295 7.37 7.00 1.12
C ARG A 295 8.29 8.20 1.35
N TRP A 296 9.15 8.14 2.36
CA TRP A 296 10.04 9.23 2.75
C TRP A 296 11.38 9.15 2.03
N VAL A 297 11.85 7.94 1.78
CA VAL A 297 13.16 7.68 1.15
C VAL A 297 13.05 7.55 -0.36
N PHE A 298 11.94 7.00 -0.87
CA PHE A 298 11.70 6.80 -2.31
C PHE A 298 11.91 8.05 -3.18
N PRO A 299 11.58 9.29 -2.74
CA PRO A 299 11.87 10.48 -3.54
C PRO A 299 13.33 10.64 -3.96
N GLN A 300 14.29 10.09 -3.21
CA GLN A 300 15.72 10.13 -3.53
C GLN A 300 16.10 9.24 -4.72
N TYR A 301 15.28 8.26 -5.03
CA TYR A 301 15.52 7.25 -6.07
C TYR A 301 14.71 7.48 -7.34
N ARG A 302 13.87 8.52 -7.38
CA ARG A 302 13.02 8.81 -8.53
C ARG A 302 13.84 9.26 -9.73
N LYS A 303 14.07 8.32 -10.65
CA LYS A 303 14.64 8.56 -11.99
C LYS A 303 13.58 8.35 -13.04
N GLU A 304 13.05 7.14 -13.13
CA GLU A 304 12.04 6.76 -14.11
C GLU A 304 10.65 7.34 -13.79
N THR A 305 10.27 7.40 -12.52
CA THR A 305 8.96 7.94 -12.12
C THR A 305 8.83 9.46 -12.24
N ILE A 306 9.93 10.20 -12.39
CA ILE A 306 9.89 11.63 -12.69
C ILE A 306 9.06 11.92 -13.93
N VAL A 307 9.21 11.07 -14.93
CA VAL A 307 8.61 11.22 -16.26
C VAL A 307 7.10 11.03 -16.23
N VAL A 308 6.63 10.09 -15.39
CA VAL A 308 5.28 9.54 -15.47
C VAL A 308 4.35 10.08 -14.38
N ASN A 309 4.86 10.40 -13.21
CA ASN A 309 4.03 10.79 -12.06
C ASN A 309 4.52 12.05 -11.35
N ARG A 310 3.60 12.99 -11.14
CA ARG A 310 3.85 14.21 -10.37
C ARG A 310 3.80 13.99 -8.86
N ALA A 311 3.16 12.92 -8.41
CA ALA A 311 3.01 12.59 -7.01
C ALA A 311 4.10 11.62 -6.55
N VAL A 312 4.50 11.73 -5.29
CA VAL A 312 5.40 10.75 -4.65
C VAL A 312 4.62 9.46 -4.42
N ALA A 313 5.19 8.33 -4.86
CA ALA A 313 4.62 7.03 -4.56
C ALA A 313 4.72 6.75 -3.06
N VAL A 314 3.63 6.28 -2.46
CA VAL A 314 3.59 5.90 -1.05
C VAL A 314 3.98 4.44 -0.82
N HIS A 315 4.01 3.65 -1.89
CA HIS A 315 4.41 2.24 -1.92
C HIS A 315 4.77 1.83 -3.36
N PRO A 316 5.54 0.74 -3.56
CA PRO A 316 6.07 0.33 -4.86
C PRO A 316 5.07 -0.43 -5.76
N GLU A 317 3.76 -0.39 -5.48
CA GLU A 317 2.72 -1.15 -6.22
C GLU A 317 3.00 -2.67 -6.28
N SER A 318 3.82 -3.18 -5.36
CA SER A 318 4.14 -4.59 -5.17
C SER A 318 4.43 -4.88 -3.70
N SER A 319 3.70 -5.83 -3.10
CA SER A 319 3.93 -6.24 -1.71
C SER A 319 5.34 -6.80 -1.50
N TRP A 320 5.89 -7.49 -2.49
CA TRP A 320 7.20 -8.12 -2.39
C TRP A 320 8.34 -7.12 -2.48
N LEU A 321 8.25 -6.17 -3.41
CA LEU A 321 9.22 -5.07 -3.51
C LEU A 321 9.15 -4.17 -2.26
N TRP A 322 7.96 -3.91 -1.75
CA TRP A 322 7.80 -3.12 -0.54
C TRP A 322 8.48 -3.76 0.66
N LEU A 323 8.25 -5.08 0.84
CA LEU A 323 8.87 -5.84 1.92
C LEU A 323 10.41 -5.82 1.82
N ALA A 324 10.96 -6.00 0.60
CA ALA A 324 12.40 -5.97 0.37
C ALA A 324 12.98 -4.56 0.57
N ALA A 325 12.30 -3.52 0.11
CA ALA A 325 12.75 -2.14 0.25
C ALA A 325 12.78 -1.67 1.71
N GLU A 326 11.77 -2.05 2.50
CA GLU A 326 11.67 -1.60 3.90
C GLU A 326 12.42 -2.48 4.89
N LEU A 327 12.40 -3.82 4.70
CA LEU A 327 12.95 -4.77 5.68
C LEU A 327 14.20 -5.52 5.17
N GLY A 328 14.63 -5.23 3.95
CA GLY A 328 15.75 -5.91 3.30
C GLY A 328 15.39 -7.24 2.64
N ILE A 329 16.24 -7.67 1.71
CA ILE A 329 16.08 -8.92 0.96
C ILE A 329 16.02 -10.15 1.89
N PRO A 330 16.86 -10.30 2.93
CA PRO A 330 16.81 -11.48 3.80
C PRO A 330 15.47 -11.65 4.50
N ALA A 331 14.86 -10.57 5.00
CA ALA A 331 13.52 -10.62 5.61
C ALA A 331 12.44 -10.98 4.57
N ALA A 332 12.52 -10.41 3.36
CA ALA A 332 11.60 -10.72 2.26
C ALA A 332 11.69 -12.19 1.85
N VAL A 333 12.90 -12.76 1.74
CA VAL A 333 13.14 -14.18 1.44
C VAL A 333 12.56 -15.09 2.53
N CYS A 334 12.67 -14.72 3.80
CA CYS A 334 12.06 -15.49 4.89
C CYS A 334 10.52 -15.54 4.75
N ILE A 335 9.86 -14.43 4.44
CA ILE A 335 8.40 -14.40 4.22
C ILE A 335 8.02 -15.18 2.96
N LEU A 336 8.76 -15.02 1.87
CA LEU A 336 8.53 -15.78 0.64
C LEU A 336 8.67 -17.29 0.88
N GLY A 337 9.70 -17.67 1.64
CA GLY A 337 9.91 -19.06 2.08
C GLY A 337 8.76 -19.59 2.93
N LEU A 338 8.23 -18.78 3.88
CA LEU A 338 7.05 -19.15 4.67
C LEU A 338 5.82 -19.35 3.78
N VAL A 339 5.54 -18.42 2.88
CA VAL A 339 4.42 -18.52 1.94
C VAL A 339 4.56 -19.78 1.08
N GLY A 340 5.73 -20.00 0.47
CA GLY A 340 6.00 -21.19 -0.33
C GLY A 340 5.83 -22.48 0.47
N PHE A 341 6.41 -22.54 1.68
CA PHE A 341 6.28 -23.69 2.58
C PHE A 341 4.82 -24.01 2.90
N PHE A 342 4.04 -22.99 3.27
CA PHE A 342 2.63 -23.20 3.59
C PHE A 342 1.83 -23.68 2.38
N PHE A 343 2.06 -23.17 1.17
CA PHE A 343 1.35 -23.63 0.00
C PHE A 343 1.73 -25.06 -0.42
N VAL A 344 3.01 -25.42 -0.39
CA VAL A 344 3.47 -26.78 -0.66
C VAL A 344 2.86 -27.76 0.35
N ARG A 345 2.91 -27.41 1.64
CA ARG A 345 2.29 -28.22 2.71
C ARG A 345 0.78 -28.30 2.56
N GLY A 346 0.12 -27.20 2.21
CA GLY A 346 -1.32 -27.15 1.96
C GLY A 346 -1.73 -28.08 0.84
N ALA A 347 -1.04 -28.03 -0.29
CA ALA A 347 -1.29 -28.90 -1.43
C ALA A 347 -1.09 -30.39 -1.09
N ALA A 348 -0.04 -30.71 -0.32
CA ALA A 348 0.22 -32.06 0.15
C ALA A 348 -0.89 -32.58 1.09
N ASN A 349 -1.36 -31.74 2.00
CA ASN A 349 -2.43 -32.12 2.94
C ASN A 349 -3.79 -32.30 2.25
N ILE A 350 -4.10 -31.55 1.21
CA ILE A 350 -5.34 -31.68 0.45
C ILE A 350 -5.46 -33.05 -0.23
N LYS A 351 -4.32 -33.65 -0.65
CA LYS A 351 -4.33 -35.02 -1.21
C LYS A 351 -4.89 -36.06 -0.22
N LYS A 352 -4.74 -35.80 1.07
CA LYS A 352 -5.26 -36.66 2.17
C LYS A 352 -6.68 -36.29 2.62
N ALA A 353 -7.25 -35.21 2.09
CA ALA A 353 -8.59 -34.76 2.46
C ALA A 353 -9.68 -35.69 1.96
N ASN A 354 -10.76 -35.81 2.75
CA ASN A 354 -11.95 -36.52 2.33
C ASN A 354 -12.48 -35.94 1.01
N HIS A 355 -12.83 -36.83 0.09
CA HIS A 355 -13.35 -36.49 -1.24
C HIS A 355 -14.55 -35.51 -1.18
N ARG A 356 -15.37 -35.58 -0.15
CA ARG A 356 -16.55 -34.70 0.05
C ARG A 356 -16.18 -33.25 0.34
N ASP A 357 -15.08 -32.99 1.05
CA ASP A 357 -14.65 -31.65 1.43
C ASP A 357 -13.51 -31.11 0.56
N ARG A 358 -13.02 -31.92 -0.38
CA ARG A 358 -11.84 -31.62 -1.19
C ARG A 358 -12.00 -30.35 -2.01
N ALA A 359 -13.15 -30.15 -2.65
CA ALA A 359 -13.43 -28.94 -3.45
C ALA A 359 -13.35 -27.66 -2.62
N LEU A 360 -13.96 -27.68 -1.42
CA LEU A 360 -13.91 -26.54 -0.50
C LEU A 360 -12.48 -26.25 -0.04
N ARG A 361 -11.73 -27.29 0.35
CA ARG A 361 -10.36 -27.12 0.83
C ARG A 361 -9.42 -26.58 -0.24
N ILE A 362 -9.54 -27.07 -1.48
CA ILE A 362 -8.79 -26.50 -2.61
C ILE A 362 -9.24 -25.08 -2.87
N GLY A 363 -10.54 -24.77 -2.83
CA GLY A 363 -11.09 -23.43 -2.98
C GLY A 363 -10.50 -22.47 -1.96
N CYS A 364 -10.46 -22.86 -0.69
CA CYS A 364 -9.85 -22.07 0.38
C CYS A 364 -8.33 -21.89 0.17
N LEU A 365 -7.59 -22.92 -0.27
CA LEU A 365 -6.15 -22.83 -0.53
C LEU A 365 -5.86 -21.88 -1.68
N VAL A 366 -6.55 -22.01 -2.80
CA VAL A 366 -6.35 -21.15 -3.97
C VAL A 366 -6.79 -19.72 -3.66
N ALA A 367 -7.92 -19.54 -2.95
CA ALA A 367 -8.37 -18.23 -2.50
C ALA A 367 -7.31 -17.53 -1.63
N ALA A 368 -6.69 -18.27 -0.70
CA ALA A 368 -5.57 -17.76 0.10
C ALA A 368 -4.36 -17.39 -0.78
N ALA A 369 -4.07 -18.15 -1.85
CA ALA A 369 -2.97 -17.89 -2.77
C ALA A 369 -3.18 -16.63 -3.62
N LEU A 370 -4.43 -16.23 -3.90
CA LEU A 370 -4.70 -15.04 -4.70
C LEU A 370 -4.15 -13.75 -4.05
N VAL A 371 -4.02 -13.70 -2.73
CA VAL A 371 -3.50 -12.52 -2.03
C VAL A 371 -2.00 -12.33 -2.29
N PRO A 372 -1.10 -13.28 -2.01
CA PRO A 372 0.33 -13.13 -2.30
C PRO A 372 0.63 -13.09 -3.81
N LEU A 373 -0.16 -13.75 -4.67
CA LEU A 373 -0.02 -13.68 -6.12
C LEU A 373 -0.39 -12.27 -6.64
N HIS A 374 -1.49 -11.70 -6.18
CA HIS A 374 -1.82 -10.31 -6.49
C HIS A 374 -0.77 -9.34 -5.93
N GLY A 375 -0.10 -9.72 -4.83
CA GLY A 375 1.00 -8.98 -4.23
C GLY A 375 2.22 -8.76 -5.15
N ILE A 376 2.31 -9.47 -6.28
CA ILE A 376 3.32 -9.21 -7.31
C ILE A 376 3.09 -7.84 -7.98
N PHE A 377 1.82 -7.46 -8.20
CA PHE A 377 1.42 -6.28 -8.97
C PHE A 377 0.64 -5.24 -8.17
N ASP A 378 0.45 -5.45 -6.88
CA ASP A 378 -0.29 -4.56 -5.98
C ASP A 378 0.12 -4.87 -4.52
N VAL A 379 -0.49 -4.21 -3.54
CA VAL A 379 -0.15 -4.34 -2.12
C VAL A 379 -1.29 -4.87 -1.23
N PRO A 380 -2.02 -5.94 -1.64
CA PRO A 380 -3.17 -6.44 -0.89
C PRO A 380 -2.78 -6.99 0.48
N ALA A 381 -1.61 -7.62 0.61
CA ALA A 381 -1.13 -8.20 1.86
C ALA A 381 -0.83 -7.16 2.95
N HIS A 382 -0.58 -5.89 2.56
CA HIS A 382 -0.42 -4.78 3.49
C HIS A 382 -1.77 -4.25 4.03
N ARG A 383 -2.88 -4.83 3.60
CA ARG A 383 -4.21 -4.57 4.19
C ARG A 383 -4.52 -5.67 5.20
N PRO A 384 -4.54 -5.38 6.51
CA PRO A 384 -4.69 -6.39 7.56
C PRO A 384 -5.90 -7.31 7.36
N ALA A 385 -7.01 -6.77 6.85
CA ALA A 385 -8.21 -7.57 6.58
C ALA A 385 -7.97 -8.64 5.50
N LEU A 386 -7.27 -8.30 4.40
CA LEU A 386 -6.95 -9.25 3.33
C LEU A 386 -5.90 -10.27 3.77
N PHE A 387 -4.88 -9.82 4.50
CA PHE A 387 -3.86 -10.70 5.06
C PHE A 387 -4.48 -11.75 6.01
N LEU A 388 -5.30 -11.32 6.97
CA LEU A 388 -5.95 -12.23 7.91
C LEU A 388 -6.98 -13.14 7.23
N ALA A 389 -7.70 -12.64 6.21
CA ALA A 389 -8.61 -13.46 5.40
C ALA A 389 -7.85 -14.58 4.67
N ALA A 390 -6.70 -14.26 4.06
CA ALA A 390 -5.85 -15.27 3.40
C ALA A 390 -5.38 -16.35 4.39
N LEU A 391 -4.93 -15.95 5.57
CA LEU A 391 -4.48 -16.88 6.61
C LEU A 391 -5.62 -17.74 7.16
N LEU A 392 -6.81 -17.16 7.36
CA LEU A 392 -8.00 -17.91 7.75
C LEU A 392 -8.35 -18.96 6.69
N LEU A 393 -8.43 -18.57 5.43
CA LEU A 393 -8.76 -19.49 4.34
C LEU A 393 -7.68 -20.57 4.18
N TYR A 394 -6.40 -20.21 4.33
CA TYR A 394 -5.34 -21.21 4.40
C TYR A 394 -5.58 -22.20 5.55
N ALA A 395 -5.87 -21.74 6.76
CA ALA A 395 -6.14 -22.60 7.91
C ALA A 395 -7.37 -23.52 7.67
N LEU A 396 -8.43 -22.99 7.03
CA LEU A 396 -9.61 -23.78 6.64
C LEU A 396 -9.30 -24.81 5.54
N SER A 397 -8.28 -24.57 4.72
CA SER A 397 -7.85 -25.53 3.69
C SER A 397 -7.18 -26.77 4.28
N GLN A 398 -6.61 -26.67 5.50
CA GLN A 398 -5.83 -27.73 6.10
C GLN A 398 -6.67 -28.87 6.62
N ASN A 399 -6.16 -30.09 6.44
CA ASN A 399 -6.66 -31.28 7.13
C ASN A 399 -5.62 -31.64 8.20
N PRO A 400 -5.86 -31.35 9.48
CA PRO A 400 -4.84 -31.56 10.50
C PRO A 400 -4.53 -33.04 10.65
N VAL A 401 -3.24 -33.37 10.55
CA VAL A 401 -2.71 -34.70 10.86
C VAL A 401 -2.55 -34.82 12.38
N ASP A 402 -3.00 -35.91 12.96
CA ASP A 402 -3.17 -36.11 14.42
C ASP A 402 -1.90 -36.01 15.29
N LYS A 403 -0.71 -35.83 14.71
CA LYS A 403 0.57 -35.94 15.42
C LYS A 403 1.28 -34.63 15.77
N GLU A 404 0.70 -33.46 15.46
CA GLU A 404 1.38 -32.16 15.60
C GLU A 404 0.72 -31.24 16.65
N PHE A 405 0.49 -31.74 17.88
CA PHE A 405 -0.15 -30.91 18.92
C PHE A 405 0.85 -30.25 19.87
N VAL A 406 0.55 -29.01 20.25
CA VAL A 406 1.29 -28.27 21.30
C VAL A 406 0.74 -28.64 22.68
N SER A 407 1.60 -28.59 23.69
CA SER A 407 1.15 -28.70 25.10
C SER A 407 0.08 -27.63 25.40
N ARG A 408 -1.07 -28.04 25.93
CA ARG A 408 -2.20 -27.13 26.23
C ARG A 408 -1.80 -25.97 27.16
N ARG A 409 -0.90 -26.20 28.12
CA ARG A 409 -0.45 -25.16 29.05
C ARG A 409 0.35 -24.05 28.36
N PHE A 410 1.30 -24.41 27.52
CA PHE A 410 2.11 -23.43 26.77
C PHE A 410 1.25 -22.66 25.80
N SER A 411 0.41 -23.34 25.03
CA SER A 411 -0.52 -22.74 24.07
C SER A 411 -1.46 -21.73 24.74
N ARG A 412 -2.05 -22.07 25.89
CA ARG A 412 -2.95 -21.18 26.61
C ARG A 412 -2.25 -19.94 27.16
N ARG A 413 -1.02 -20.08 27.71
CA ARG A 413 -0.24 -18.94 28.24
C ARG A 413 0.19 -17.98 27.13
N SER A 414 0.74 -18.51 26.03
CA SER A 414 1.17 -17.67 24.89
C SER A 414 -0.01 -16.97 24.19
N SER A 415 -1.15 -17.67 24.04
CA SER A 415 -2.36 -17.07 23.50
C SER A 415 -2.90 -15.96 24.40
N LEU A 416 -2.91 -16.16 25.72
CA LEU A 416 -3.35 -15.15 26.67
C LEU A 416 -2.42 -13.93 26.66
N ALA A 417 -1.10 -14.13 26.64
CA ALA A 417 -0.13 -13.05 26.60
C ALA A 417 -0.30 -12.18 25.32
N LEU A 418 -0.42 -12.83 24.16
CA LEU A 418 -0.66 -12.12 22.89
C LEU A 418 -2.04 -11.45 22.87
N SER A 419 -3.06 -12.09 23.42
CA SER A 419 -4.40 -11.53 23.60
C SER A 419 -4.37 -10.23 24.41
N LEU A 420 -3.74 -10.25 25.59
CA LEU A 420 -3.61 -9.07 26.46
C LEU A 420 -2.85 -7.94 25.75
N LEU A 421 -1.78 -8.27 25.03
CA LEU A 421 -1.03 -7.28 24.25
C LEU A 421 -1.91 -6.64 23.16
N LEU A 422 -2.65 -7.44 22.39
CA LEU A 422 -3.56 -6.94 21.36
C LEU A 422 -4.71 -6.11 21.94
N ILE A 423 -5.25 -6.50 23.09
CA ILE A 423 -6.28 -5.73 23.80
C ILE A 423 -5.71 -4.38 24.24
N ALA A 424 -4.52 -4.37 24.86
CA ALA A 424 -3.86 -3.14 25.30
C ALA A 424 -3.59 -2.18 24.13
N VAL A 425 -3.06 -2.69 23.01
CA VAL A 425 -2.86 -1.91 21.77
C VAL A 425 -4.19 -1.40 21.22
N GLY A 426 -5.23 -2.24 21.18
CA GLY A 426 -6.55 -1.85 20.69
C GLY A 426 -7.19 -0.76 21.53
N VAL A 427 -7.11 -0.86 22.85
CA VAL A 427 -7.61 0.15 23.79
C VAL A 427 -6.84 1.47 23.64
N ARG A 428 -5.50 1.40 23.52
CA ARG A 428 -4.68 2.60 23.29
C ARG A 428 -5.05 3.32 22.00
N LEU A 429 -5.21 2.57 20.89
CA LEU A 429 -5.58 3.16 19.59
C LEU A 429 -6.98 3.77 19.61
N LEU A 430 -7.96 3.14 20.26
CA LEU A 430 -9.30 3.69 20.45
C LEU A 430 -9.26 4.94 21.35
N GLY A 431 -8.47 4.90 22.43
CA GLY A 431 -8.30 6.04 23.31
C GLY A 431 -7.64 7.23 22.60
N ALA A 432 -6.63 6.99 21.75
CA ALA A 432 -6.03 8.03 20.91
C ALA A 432 -7.05 8.64 19.94
N SER A 433 -7.88 7.81 19.32
CA SER A 433 -8.84 8.25 18.29
C SER A 433 -10.08 8.95 18.87
N TRP A 434 -10.60 8.46 20.01
CA TRP A 434 -11.91 8.92 20.53
C TRP A 434 -11.81 9.84 21.74
N PHE A 435 -10.74 9.72 22.53
CA PHE A 435 -10.58 10.44 23.79
C PHE A 435 -9.38 11.40 23.79
N GLY A 436 -8.73 11.60 22.63
CA GLY A 436 -7.57 12.49 22.52
C GLY A 436 -6.36 12.06 23.35
N TRP A 437 -6.24 10.75 23.67
CA TRP A 437 -5.05 10.23 24.36
C TRP A 437 -3.82 10.40 23.47
N THR A 438 -2.61 10.24 24.05
CA THR A 438 -1.37 10.38 23.29
C THR A 438 -1.41 9.50 22.04
N SER A 439 -1.50 10.14 20.88
CA SER A 439 -1.52 9.45 19.60
C SER A 439 -0.18 8.77 19.31
N PRO A 440 -0.17 7.66 18.56
CA PRO A 440 1.04 7.12 17.98
C PRO A 440 1.80 8.19 17.20
N HIS A 441 3.13 8.10 17.18
CA HIS A 441 4.00 9.09 16.59
C HIS A 441 3.64 9.48 15.15
N ILE A 442 3.29 8.48 14.32
CA ILE A 442 2.88 8.66 12.92
C ILE A 442 1.60 9.49 12.81
N VAL A 443 0.56 9.15 13.59
CA VAL A 443 -0.74 9.83 13.56
C VAL A 443 -0.58 11.27 13.98
N LYS A 444 0.15 11.52 15.09
CA LYS A 444 0.40 12.86 15.61
C LYS A 444 1.14 13.76 14.63
N SER A 445 2.13 13.23 13.89
CA SER A 445 2.84 13.98 12.86
C SER A 445 1.91 14.39 11.71
N GLY A 446 1.01 13.48 11.28
CA GLY A 446 0.03 13.75 10.22
C GLY A 446 -1.01 14.79 10.62
N GLU A 447 -1.51 14.71 11.86
CA GLU A 447 -2.47 15.68 12.43
C GLU A 447 -1.85 17.08 12.47
N ARG A 448 -0.65 17.22 13.03
CA ARG A 448 0.06 18.51 13.10
C ARG A 448 0.31 19.13 11.74
N LEU A 449 0.67 18.31 10.73
CA LEU A 449 0.83 18.80 9.37
C LEU A 449 -0.50 19.31 8.80
N SER A 450 -1.58 18.58 9.02
CA SER A 450 -2.93 18.96 8.54
C SER A 450 -3.41 20.27 9.17
N GLU A 451 -3.23 20.40 10.48
CA GLU A 451 -3.56 21.63 11.23
C GLU A 451 -2.71 22.80 10.76
N GLY A 452 -1.39 22.63 10.67
CA GLY A 452 -0.47 23.68 10.22
C GLY A 452 -0.80 24.17 8.81
N VAL A 453 -1.13 23.25 7.88
CA VAL A 453 -1.55 23.63 6.52
C VAL A 453 -2.88 24.36 6.51
N ALA A 454 -3.84 23.98 7.36
CA ALA A 454 -5.13 24.66 7.47
C ALA A 454 -4.97 26.11 7.99
N VAL A 455 -4.17 26.28 9.05
CA VAL A 455 -3.87 27.60 9.61
C VAL A 455 -3.08 28.47 8.60
N TYR A 456 -2.09 27.88 7.89
CA TYR A 456 -1.36 28.60 6.85
C TYR A 456 -2.26 29.10 5.73
N LYS A 457 -3.22 28.28 5.27
CA LYS A 457 -4.20 28.71 4.25
C LYS A 457 -5.02 29.89 4.74
N ARG A 458 -5.45 29.90 5.99
CA ARG A 458 -6.21 31.02 6.59
C ARG A 458 -5.36 32.30 6.66
N VAL A 459 -4.10 32.20 7.08
CA VAL A 459 -3.17 33.35 7.17
C VAL A 459 -2.81 33.91 5.81
N SER A 460 -2.84 33.07 4.76
CA SER A 460 -2.46 33.43 3.39
C SER A 460 -3.66 33.77 2.50
N ASP A 461 -4.88 33.84 3.05
CA ASP A 461 -6.08 34.18 2.30
C ASP A 461 -6.15 35.69 2.07
N LEU A 462 -5.80 36.11 0.86
CA LEU A 462 -5.84 37.51 0.43
C LEU A 462 -7.27 38.07 0.25
N ASN A 463 -8.28 37.21 0.13
CA ASN A 463 -9.66 37.62 0.01
C ASN A 463 -10.30 37.94 1.37
N ASN A 464 -9.73 37.39 2.45
CA ASN A 464 -10.19 37.64 3.81
C ASN A 464 -8.98 37.82 4.75
N PRO A 465 -8.22 38.94 4.62
CA PRO A 465 -6.99 39.15 5.35
C PRO A 465 -7.26 39.26 6.86
N LEU A 466 -6.44 38.58 7.65
CA LEU A 466 -6.45 38.68 9.10
C LEU A 466 -5.79 40.00 9.56
N PRO A 467 -6.17 40.51 10.75
CA PRO A 467 -5.43 41.62 11.36
C PRO A 467 -3.94 41.31 11.49
N PRO A 468 -3.05 42.31 11.29
CA PRO A 468 -1.59 42.05 11.25
C PRO A 468 -1.05 41.32 12.47
N PHE A 469 -1.54 41.66 13.67
CA PHE A 469 -1.12 41.01 14.91
C PHE A 469 -1.57 39.53 14.98
N GLU A 470 -2.81 39.24 14.62
CA GLU A 470 -3.34 37.87 14.58
C GLU A 470 -2.59 37.03 13.53
N SER A 471 -2.31 37.59 12.36
CA SER A 471 -1.53 36.96 11.33
C SER A 471 -0.12 36.62 11.81
N LEU A 472 0.53 37.54 12.54
CA LEU A 472 1.86 37.34 13.11
C LEU A 472 1.89 36.19 14.13
N GLU A 473 0.95 36.19 15.07
CA GLU A 473 0.87 35.14 16.10
C GLU A 473 0.62 33.77 15.50
N LEU A 474 -0.29 33.65 14.54
CA LEU A 474 -0.55 32.40 13.85
C LEU A 474 0.66 31.90 13.05
N ARG A 475 1.42 32.79 12.42
CA ARG A 475 2.68 32.43 11.72
C ARG A 475 3.74 31.90 12.67
N LYS A 476 3.94 32.54 13.81
CA LYS A 476 4.85 32.05 14.87
C LYS A 476 4.42 30.66 15.37
N GLN A 477 3.11 30.46 15.56
CA GLN A 477 2.56 29.18 15.97
C GLN A 477 2.83 28.08 14.91
N ILE A 478 2.64 28.38 13.62
CA ILE A 478 2.94 27.45 12.52
C ILE A 478 4.43 27.07 12.52
N SER A 479 5.34 28.05 12.65
CA SER A 479 6.79 27.80 12.69
C SER A 479 7.15 26.88 13.85
N SER A 480 6.70 27.18 15.06
CA SER A 480 6.93 26.33 16.24
C SER A 480 6.37 24.90 16.07
N TRP A 481 5.19 24.75 15.48
CA TRP A 481 4.64 23.42 15.18
C TRP A 481 5.47 22.67 14.14
N ALA A 482 5.93 23.36 13.09
CA ALA A 482 6.76 22.76 12.05
C ALA A 482 8.10 22.29 12.64
N GLU A 483 8.79 23.12 13.41
CA GLU A 483 10.07 22.81 14.07
C GLU A 483 9.93 21.60 15.01
N SER A 484 8.89 21.60 15.87
CA SER A 484 8.63 20.45 16.75
C SER A 484 8.32 19.17 15.99
N SER A 485 7.77 19.29 14.79
CA SER A 485 7.39 18.16 13.94
C SER A 485 8.56 17.63 13.12
N VAL A 486 9.52 18.47 12.75
CA VAL A 486 10.79 18.08 12.10
C VAL A 486 11.58 17.11 12.98
N GLN A 487 11.62 17.33 14.30
CA GLN A 487 12.28 16.40 15.23
C GLN A 487 11.63 15.00 15.22
N ALA A 488 10.34 14.94 14.95
CA ALA A 488 9.59 13.70 14.90
C ALA A 488 9.65 13.03 13.52
N ALA A 489 9.68 13.81 12.45
CA ALA A 489 9.67 13.35 11.07
C ALA A 489 10.64 14.16 10.19
N PRO A 490 11.95 13.98 10.37
CA PRO A 490 12.97 14.78 9.69
C PRO A 490 13.00 14.60 8.17
N LEU A 491 12.41 13.56 7.62
CA LEU A 491 12.30 13.35 6.18
C LEU A 491 10.99 13.89 5.56
N GLU A 492 10.13 14.54 6.35
CA GLU A 492 8.90 15.14 5.85
C GLU A 492 9.13 16.59 5.39
N GLY A 493 9.47 16.77 4.12
CA GLY A 493 9.81 18.08 3.53
C GLY A 493 8.73 19.15 3.70
N ARG A 494 7.46 18.74 3.83
CA ARG A 494 6.36 19.69 4.05
C ARG A 494 6.45 20.47 5.37
N PHE A 495 7.10 19.95 6.40
CA PHE A 495 7.33 20.70 7.64
C PHE A 495 8.35 21.82 7.43
N TYR A 496 9.45 21.54 6.73
CA TYR A 496 10.45 22.57 6.38
C TYR A 496 9.83 23.65 5.50
N ARG A 497 9.05 23.24 4.49
CA ARG A 497 8.31 24.17 3.63
C ARG A 497 7.33 25.02 4.42
N LEU A 498 6.59 24.42 5.33
CA LEU A 498 5.60 25.11 6.14
C LEU A 498 6.27 26.15 7.08
N SER A 499 7.41 25.75 7.70
CA SER A 499 8.24 26.67 8.50
C SER A 499 8.75 27.84 7.65
N ALA A 500 9.37 27.55 6.50
CA ALA A 500 9.87 28.57 5.60
C ALA A 500 8.77 29.54 5.14
N LEU A 501 7.61 29.06 4.72
CA LEU A 501 6.49 29.88 4.28
C LEU A 501 5.87 30.71 5.40
N ALA A 502 5.86 30.22 6.63
CA ALA A 502 5.37 30.95 7.79
C ALA A 502 6.35 32.07 8.20
N SER A 503 7.65 31.80 8.13
CA SER A 503 8.71 32.73 8.55
C SER A 503 9.01 33.82 7.52
N LEU A 504 8.76 33.59 6.23
CA LEU A 504 9.09 34.50 5.14
C LEU A 504 8.68 35.96 5.35
N PRO A 505 7.45 36.31 5.81
CA PRO A 505 7.04 37.69 6.08
C PRO A 505 7.63 38.25 7.38
N LEU A 506 8.17 37.40 8.25
CA LEU A 506 8.68 37.80 9.56
C LEU A 506 10.18 38.14 9.48
N ASP A 507 10.90 37.43 8.63
CA ASP A 507 12.33 37.54 8.52
C ASP A 507 12.86 36.84 7.25
N PHE A 508 12.67 37.51 6.13
CA PHE A 508 13.04 37.00 4.80
C PHE A 508 14.56 36.99 4.54
N GLU A 509 15.34 37.63 5.39
CA GLU A 509 16.84 37.64 5.31
C GLU A 509 17.45 36.49 6.11
N ARG A 510 16.65 35.75 6.88
CA ARG A 510 17.19 34.64 7.68
C ARG A 510 17.71 33.50 6.81
N GLU A 511 18.93 33.17 7.06
CA GLU A 511 19.66 32.01 6.56
C GLU A 511 18.85 30.69 6.78
N GLU A 512 18.09 30.63 7.88
CA GLU A 512 17.22 29.51 8.25
C GLU A 512 16.04 29.31 7.29
N THR A 513 15.39 30.38 6.84
CA THR A 513 14.28 30.28 5.88
C THR A 513 14.77 29.74 4.53
N ALA A 514 15.90 30.23 4.02
CA ALA A 514 16.56 29.75 2.81
C ALA A 514 16.93 28.26 2.95
N ARG A 515 17.57 27.92 4.07
CA ARG A 515 17.95 26.55 4.40
C ARG A 515 16.76 25.59 4.45
N ASN A 516 15.64 25.98 5.05
CA ASN A 516 14.44 25.14 5.08
C ASN A 516 13.90 24.84 3.68
N PHE A 517 13.95 25.79 2.74
CA PHE A 517 13.64 25.53 1.34
C PHE A 517 14.66 24.60 0.66
N GLU A 518 15.94 24.73 0.99
CA GLU A 518 16.99 23.83 0.47
C GLU A 518 16.80 22.41 0.96
N ILE A 519 16.48 22.23 2.23
CA ILE A 519 16.14 20.91 2.80
C ILE A 519 14.91 20.31 2.12
N ASP A 520 13.83 21.08 1.96
CA ASP A 520 12.64 20.59 1.25
C ASP A 520 12.96 20.17 -0.20
N ARG A 521 13.81 20.92 -0.89
CA ARG A 521 14.32 20.57 -2.23
C ARG A 521 15.18 19.30 -2.21
N ALA A 522 16.04 19.15 -1.22
CA ALA A 522 16.90 17.98 -1.08
C ALA A 522 16.09 16.72 -0.74
N LEU A 523 15.03 16.85 0.05
CA LEU A 523 14.13 15.74 0.39
C LEU A 523 13.27 15.27 -0.80
N ILE A 524 12.97 16.16 -1.75
CA ILE A 524 12.22 15.81 -2.96
C ILE A 524 12.95 16.40 -4.18
N PRO A 525 14.12 15.84 -4.54
CA PRO A 525 15.06 16.45 -5.49
C PRO A 525 14.48 16.71 -6.88
N PHE A 526 13.46 15.95 -7.28
CA PHE A 526 12.87 16.02 -8.61
C PHE A 526 11.53 16.76 -8.67
N SER A 527 11.12 17.44 -7.62
CA SER A 527 9.91 18.25 -7.65
C SER A 527 10.13 19.55 -8.42
N LEU A 528 9.37 19.76 -9.49
CA LEU A 528 9.33 21.04 -10.20
C LEU A 528 8.57 22.13 -9.43
N ASN A 529 7.67 21.72 -8.56
CA ASN A 529 6.79 22.64 -7.85
C ASN A 529 7.47 23.33 -6.65
N ILE A 530 8.43 22.68 -5.99
CA ILE A 530 9.10 23.23 -4.81
C ILE A 530 9.92 24.47 -5.17
N PRO A 531 10.82 24.44 -6.19
CA PRO A 531 11.55 25.63 -6.60
C PRO A 531 10.64 26.77 -7.10
N LEU A 532 9.56 26.44 -7.82
CA LEU A 532 8.58 27.45 -8.26
C LEU A 532 7.81 28.06 -7.09
N LEU A 533 7.50 27.27 -6.06
CA LEU A 533 6.87 27.77 -4.83
C LEU A 533 7.81 28.68 -4.06
N GLN A 534 9.07 28.30 -3.90
CA GLN A 534 10.10 29.14 -3.28
C GLN A 534 10.21 30.47 -3.98
N ALA A 535 10.38 30.45 -5.31
CA ALA A 535 10.43 31.67 -6.11
C ALA A 535 9.16 32.52 -5.96
N SER A 536 7.98 31.91 -6.00
CA SER A 536 6.70 32.62 -5.85
C SER A 536 6.54 33.25 -4.46
N SER A 537 7.06 32.60 -3.44
CA SER A 537 6.97 33.11 -2.06
C SER A 537 7.97 34.22 -1.81
N ALA A 538 9.14 34.22 -2.46
CA ALA A 538 10.17 35.24 -2.36
C ALA A 538 9.90 36.48 -3.24
N LEU A 539 8.86 36.46 -4.10
CA LEU A 539 8.55 37.52 -5.09
C LEU A 539 8.52 38.94 -4.54
N PHE A 540 8.13 39.11 -3.28
CA PHE A 540 7.98 40.43 -2.65
C PHE A 540 9.11 40.79 -1.70
N TYR A 541 10.03 39.86 -1.43
CA TYR A 541 10.99 40.00 -0.33
C TYR A 541 12.44 39.87 -0.78
N ASN A 542 12.77 38.93 -1.69
CA ASN A 542 14.16 38.66 -2.06
C ASN A 542 14.28 38.22 -3.54
N PRO A 543 14.71 39.12 -4.45
CA PRO A 543 14.91 38.83 -5.86
C PRO A 543 15.93 37.71 -6.13
N ASP A 544 16.97 37.56 -5.31
CA ASP A 544 17.99 36.53 -5.50
C ASP A 544 17.42 35.12 -5.20
N GLU A 545 16.56 35.00 -4.20
CA GLU A 545 15.85 33.74 -3.92
C GLU A 545 14.83 33.38 -5.02
N VAL A 546 14.19 34.37 -5.62
CA VAL A 546 13.36 34.18 -6.82
C VAL A 546 14.18 33.60 -7.95
N LYS A 547 15.35 34.20 -8.24
CA LYS A 547 16.27 33.75 -9.27
C LYS A 547 16.77 32.34 -9.00
N LYS A 548 17.24 32.03 -7.79
CA LYS A 548 17.66 30.69 -7.39
C LYS A 548 16.55 29.66 -7.58
N GLY A 549 15.32 29.96 -7.17
CA GLY A 549 14.17 29.09 -7.37
C GLY A 549 13.82 28.85 -8.84
N TRP A 550 13.91 29.88 -9.67
CA TRP A 550 13.66 29.77 -11.12
C TRP A 550 14.75 28.95 -11.82
N VAL A 551 16.04 29.23 -11.52
CA VAL A 551 17.17 28.45 -12.06
C VAL A 551 17.01 26.97 -11.71
N ALA A 552 16.78 26.66 -10.44
CA ALA A 552 16.58 25.28 -9.99
C ALA A 552 15.35 24.59 -10.64
N ALA A 553 14.27 25.34 -10.91
CA ALA A 553 13.10 24.81 -11.61
C ALA A 553 13.42 24.50 -13.07
N VAL A 554 14.15 25.37 -13.77
CA VAL A 554 14.56 25.20 -15.18
C VAL A 554 15.53 24.03 -15.32
N GLU A 555 16.55 23.94 -14.48
CA GLU A 555 17.52 22.84 -14.50
C GLU A 555 16.84 21.47 -14.31
N ARG A 556 15.94 21.39 -13.35
CA ARG A 556 15.15 20.17 -13.13
C ARG A 556 14.22 19.85 -14.29
N ALA A 557 13.61 20.87 -14.88
CA ALA A 557 12.76 20.67 -16.05
C ALA A 557 13.57 20.17 -17.26
N LYS A 558 14.79 20.70 -17.47
CA LYS A 558 15.72 20.21 -18.50
C LYS A 558 16.11 18.75 -18.24
N ALA A 559 16.42 18.39 -17.00
CA ALA A 559 16.72 16.99 -16.64
C ALA A 559 15.54 16.06 -16.92
N VAL A 560 14.31 16.49 -16.61
CA VAL A 560 13.08 15.73 -16.95
C VAL A 560 12.90 15.57 -18.45
N ASP A 561 13.14 16.64 -19.24
CA ASP A 561 13.00 16.59 -20.70
C ASP A 561 14.08 15.71 -21.33
N GLN A 562 15.31 15.68 -20.80
CA GLN A 562 16.38 14.77 -21.25
C GLN A 562 16.02 13.29 -21.06
N VAL A 563 15.39 12.96 -19.95
CA VAL A 563 14.96 11.59 -19.68
C VAL A 563 13.79 11.18 -20.61
N LYS A 564 12.95 12.16 -21.01
CA LYS A 564 11.76 11.87 -21.82
C LYS A 564 11.98 11.70 -23.30
N ASP A 565 13.03 12.29 -23.84
CA ASP A 565 13.30 12.39 -25.29
C ASP A 565 12.12 12.91 -26.15
N GLU A 566 11.16 13.60 -25.51
CA GLU A 566 9.93 14.14 -26.16
C GLU A 566 10.05 15.64 -26.48
N GLY A 567 11.25 16.19 -26.38
CA GLY A 567 11.48 17.63 -26.50
C GLY A 567 11.14 18.42 -25.22
N PRO A 568 11.31 19.75 -25.20
CA PRO A 568 11.36 20.57 -23.99
C PRO A 568 9.98 20.84 -23.37
N VAL A 569 9.18 19.82 -23.10
CA VAL A 569 7.81 19.95 -22.57
C VAL A 569 7.79 20.47 -21.13
N ALA A 570 8.62 19.89 -20.23
CA ALA A 570 8.71 20.31 -18.84
C ALA A 570 9.34 21.70 -18.74
N THR A 571 10.39 21.95 -19.52
CA THR A 571 11.06 23.26 -19.61
C THR A 571 10.08 24.34 -20.10
N LYS A 572 9.36 24.13 -21.19
CA LYS A 572 8.32 25.07 -21.67
C LYS A 572 7.25 25.37 -20.62
N ARG A 573 6.87 24.37 -19.82
CA ARG A 573 5.89 24.56 -18.74
C ARG A 573 6.43 25.44 -17.63
N VAL A 574 7.67 25.20 -17.19
CA VAL A 574 8.33 26.00 -16.16
C VAL A 574 8.52 27.44 -16.65
N LEU A 575 9.00 27.64 -17.89
CA LEU A 575 9.17 28.95 -18.49
C LEU A 575 7.85 29.73 -18.58
N ARG A 576 6.73 29.06 -18.92
CA ARG A 576 5.40 29.68 -18.90
C ARG A 576 4.97 30.12 -17.49
N ALA A 577 5.32 29.34 -16.45
CA ALA A 577 5.03 29.71 -15.06
C ALA A 577 5.85 30.94 -14.64
N ILE A 578 7.12 31.00 -15.01
CA ILE A 578 8.00 32.13 -14.77
C ILE A 578 7.48 33.38 -15.51
N ALA A 579 7.15 33.27 -16.78
CA ALA A 579 6.58 34.36 -17.58
C ALA A 579 5.29 34.94 -16.94
N LYS A 580 4.39 34.07 -16.43
CA LYS A 580 3.21 34.53 -15.69
C LYS A 580 3.54 35.28 -14.41
N SER A 581 4.61 34.90 -13.72
CA SER A 581 5.09 35.59 -12.52
C SER A 581 5.67 36.97 -12.85
N ILE A 582 6.41 37.10 -13.96
CA ILE A 582 6.95 38.39 -14.45
C ILE A 582 5.82 39.35 -14.86
N VAL A 583 4.78 38.84 -15.53
CA VAL A 583 3.61 39.66 -15.88
C VAL A 583 2.94 40.25 -14.63
N LYS A 584 2.90 39.48 -13.55
CA LYS A 584 2.37 39.96 -12.25
C LYS A 584 3.32 40.91 -11.52
N ASN A 585 4.61 40.81 -11.75
CA ASN A 585 5.63 41.62 -11.09
C ASN A 585 6.76 42.00 -12.12
N PRO A 586 6.58 43.08 -12.89
CA PRO A 586 7.51 43.48 -13.97
C PRO A 586 8.95 43.78 -13.50
N GLY A 587 9.15 44.12 -12.21
CA GLY A 587 10.47 44.37 -11.63
C GLY A 587 11.43 43.19 -11.65
N LEU A 588 10.89 41.96 -11.88
CA LEU A 588 11.66 40.72 -11.95
C LEU A 588 12.18 40.37 -13.36
N LYS A 589 11.95 41.24 -14.35
CA LYS A 589 12.35 40.99 -15.73
C LYS A 589 13.84 40.75 -15.88
N GLY A 590 14.67 41.56 -15.19
CA GLY A 590 16.14 41.42 -15.17
C GLY A 590 16.61 40.06 -14.66
N SER A 591 16.01 39.58 -13.57
CA SER A 591 16.31 38.24 -13.01
C SER A 591 15.93 37.10 -13.95
N ALA A 592 14.98 37.29 -14.83
CA ALA A 592 14.56 36.29 -15.82
C ALA A 592 15.46 36.30 -17.07
N GLU A 593 15.95 37.45 -17.51
CA GLU A 593 16.86 37.57 -18.66
C GLU A 593 18.23 36.89 -18.37
N GLU A 594 18.67 36.88 -17.12
CA GLU A 594 19.90 36.20 -16.69
C GLU A 594 19.77 34.65 -16.69
N ILE A 595 18.55 34.09 -16.71
CA ILE A 595 18.34 32.65 -16.75
C ILE A 595 18.56 32.08 -18.16
N GLY A 596 18.82 32.95 -19.13
CA GLY A 596 19.30 32.59 -20.47
C GLY A 596 18.26 31.87 -21.33
N GLY A 597 17.30 32.59 -21.85
CA GLY A 597 16.41 32.08 -22.89
C GLY A 597 14.92 32.30 -22.69
N LEU A 598 14.54 33.33 -21.97
CA LEU A 598 13.17 33.86 -21.96
C LEU A 598 13.02 35.01 -22.94
#